data_5342999f3b605e24de4d6d75181c005d
#
_entry.id   5342999f3b605e24de4d6d75181c005d
#
_cell.length_a   1.000
_cell.length_b   1.000
_cell.length_c   1.000
_cell.angle_alpha   90.00
_cell.angle_beta   90.00
_cell.angle_gamma   90.00
#
_symmetry.space_group_name_H-M   'P 1'
#
loop_
_entity.id
_entity.type
_entity.pdbx_description
1 polymer ?
#
loop_
_entity_poly.entity_id
_entity_poly.type
_entity_poly.pdbx_seq_one_letter_code
_entity_poly.pdbx_strand_id
1 'polypeptide(L)'
;EFIRNIRKATSRTDCAVLYIYPCSDPGHSEIIDEIERTKIGPRSITATTENVYQHDFYSLLYHARIIIGNSSCGIIEAPYTGTWTLNLGHRQDGRLMDDSVVTISSESVPLYNEVDKMLESSPPSCNRLYGEGKATSEILYDFRWWLQDQAA
;
A
#
# COMPACT_ATOMS: atom_id res chain seq x y z
N GLU A 1 12.74 12.28 4.36
CA GLU A 1 12.84 11.69 5.72
C GLU A 1 12.21 10.28 5.75
N PHE A 2 10.96 10.05 5.35
CA PHE A 2 10.32 8.72 5.40
C PHE A 2 11.14 7.61 4.73
N ILE A 3 11.71 7.83 3.54
CA ILE A 3 12.53 6.82 2.86
C ILE A 3 13.73 6.38 3.71
N ARG A 4 14.39 7.32 4.39
CA ARG A 4 15.50 7.00 5.31
C ARG A 4 15.04 6.19 6.51
N ASN A 5 13.86 6.50 7.04
CA ASN A 5 13.27 5.77 8.16
C ASN A 5 12.84 4.36 7.74
N ILE A 6 12.26 4.19 6.55
CA ILE A 6 11.96 2.87 5.97
C ILE A 6 13.23 2.03 5.86
N ARG A 7 14.30 2.59 5.27
CA ARG A 7 15.59 1.91 5.18
C ARG A 7 16.13 1.50 6.54
N LYS A 8 16.08 2.41 7.53
CA LYS A 8 16.56 2.12 8.89
C LYS A 8 15.76 0.99 9.55
N ALA A 9 14.45 0.94 9.31
CA ALA A 9 13.61 -0.14 9.79
C ALA A 9 13.97 -1.47 9.12
N THR A 10 14.02 -1.49 7.79
CA THR A 10 14.25 -2.71 7.01
C THR A 10 15.69 -3.24 7.07
N SER A 11 16.69 -2.38 7.32
CA SER A 11 18.10 -2.81 7.47
C SER A 11 18.35 -3.66 8.73
N ARG A 12 17.43 -3.66 9.68
CA ARG A 12 17.50 -4.44 10.93
C ARG A 12 16.84 -5.81 10.80
N THR A 13 16.09 -6.02 9.74
CA THR A 13 15.31 -7.23 9.49
C THR A 13 15.87 -8.00 8.30
N ASP A 14 15.72 -9.32 8.33
CA ASP A 14 16.14 -10.20 7.22
C ASP A 14 14.99 -10.33 6.21
N CYS A 15 14.62 -9.22 5.57
CA CYS A 15 13.52 -9.14 4.64
C CYS A 15 13.96 -8.61 3.26
N ALA A 16 13.24 -9.00 2.21
CA ALA A 16 13.34 -8.39 0.88
C ALA A 16 12.51 -7.10 0.85
N VAL A 17 13.03 -6.06 0.22
CA VAL A 17 12.37 -4.76 0.06
C VAL A 17 12.28 -4.44 -1.43
N LEU A 18 11.05 -4.26 -1.91
CA LEU A 18 10.79 -3.77 -3.25
C LEU A 18 10.30 -2.32 -3.19
N TYR A 19 11.01 -1.40 -3.81
CA TYR A 19 10.56 -0.04 -4.02
C TYR A 19 9.87 0.07 -5.39
N ILE A 20 8.60 0.47 -5.37
CA ILE A 20 7.88 0.88 -6.57
C ILE A 20 7.94 2.41 -6.61
N TYR A 21 8.42 2.97 -7.71
CA TYR A 21 8.58 4.41 -7.82
C TYR A 21 7.22 5.13 -7.75
N PRO A 22 7.21 6.36 -7.20
CA PRO A 22 5.99 7.16 -7.17
C PRO A 22 5.54 7.53 -8.58
N CYS A 23 4.24 7.81 -8.72
CA CYS A 23 3.70 8.44 -9.93
C CYS A 23 4.31 9.83 -10.13
N SER A 24 4.08 10.44 -11.30
CA SER A 24 4.64 11.75 -11.72
C SER A 24 4.05 12.95 -10.95
N ASP A 25 3.68 12.77 -9.69
CA ASP A 25 3.23 13.85 -8.81
C ASP A 25 4.40 14.82 -8.49
N PRO A 26 4.14 16.10 -8.18
CA PRO A 26 5.19 17.02 -7.77
C PRO A 26 6.02 16.47 -6.61
N GLY A 27 7.35 16.50 -6.74
CA GLY A 27 8.29 15.99 -5.75
C GLY A 27 8.65 14.49 -5.93
N HIS A 28 8.19 13.84 -7.00
CA HIS A 28 8.51 12.42 -7.26
C HIS A 28 10.01 12.20 -7.51
N SER A 29 10.68 13.12 -8.19
CA SER A 29 12.10 13.03 -8.50
C SER A 29 12.97 12.97 -7.24
N GLU A 30 12.67 13.78 -6.24
CA GLU A 30 13.38 13.79 -4.96
C GLU A 30 13.19 12.48 -4.19
N ILE A 31 12.01 11.86 -4.33
CA ILE A 31 11.75 10.54 -3.75
C ILE A 31 12.56 9.46 -4.45
N ILE A 32 12.60 9.46 -5.79
CA ILE A 32 13.40 8.52 -6.59
C ILE A 32 14.88 8.67 -6.25
N ASP A 33 15.40 9.90 -6.23
CA ASP A 33 16.80 10.17 -5.87
C ASP A 33 17.15 9.64 -4.49
N GLU A 34 16.25 9.78 -3.53
CA GLU A 34 16.48 9.28 -2.18
C GLU A 34 16.40 7.74 -2.12
N ILE A 35 15.51 7.10 -2.87
CA ILE A 35 15.45 5.64 -3.01
C ILE A 35 16.78 5.14 -3.59
N GLU A 36 17.24 5.74 -4.69
CA GLU A 36 18.47 5.34 -5.38
C GLU A 36 19.73 5.49 -4.49
N ARG A 37 19.79 6.54 -3.68
CA ARG A 37 20.88 6.71 -2.69
C ARG A 37 20.83 5.69 -1.57
N THR A 38 19.64 5.16 -1.24
CA THR A 38 19.43 4.30 -0.10
C THR A 38 19.38 2.80 -0.44
N LYS A 39 19.42 2.44 -1.72
CA LYS A 39 19.37 1.06 -2.25
C LYS A 39 20.35 0.08 -1.61
N ILE A 40 21.47 0.57 -1.10
CA ILE A 40 22.59 -0.29 -0.68
C ILE A 40 22.54 -0.46 0.83
N GLY A 41 21.99 -1.57 1.29
CA GLY A 41 22.04 -1.98 2.70
C GLY A 41 22.61 -3.39 2.86
N PRO A 42 23.36 -3.66 3.93
CA PRO A 42 24.16 -4.90 4.04
C PRO A 42 23.35 -6.16 4.37
N ARG A 43 22.05 -6.09 4.63
CA ARG A 43 21.24 -7.24 5.10
C ARG A 43 19.93 -7.47 4.32
N SER A 44 19.41 -6.51 3.57
CA SER A 44 18.16 -6.69 2.81
C SER A 44 18.44 -6.84 1.33
N ILE A 45 17.76 -7.77 0.67
CA ILE A 45 17.67 -7.80 -0.78
C ILE A 45 16.78 -6.62 -1.18
N THR A 46 17.35 -5.64 -1.89
CA THR A 46 16.62 -4.45 -2.32
C THR A 46 16.50 -4.45 -3.83
N ALA A 47 15.28 -4.30 -4.32
CA ALA A 47 14.97 -4.11 -5.73
C ALA A 47 14.16 -2.84 -5.94
N THR A 48 14.23 -2.27 -7.14
CA THR A 48 13.43 -1.10 -7.54
C THR A 48 12.77 -1.37 -8.89
N THR A 49 11.59 -0.79 -9.10
CA THR A 49 10.89 -0.83 -10.38
C THR A 49 10.13 0.48 -10.60
N GLU A 50 10.08 0.91 -11.86
CA GLU A 50 9.31 2.11 -12.22
C GLU A 50 7.82 1.84 -12.21
N ASN A 51 7.42 0.65 -12.63
CA ASN A 51 6.03 0.27 -12.73
C ASN A 51 5.88 -1.25 -12.55
N VAL A 52 4.68 -1.67 -12.14
CA VAL A 52 4.31 -3.08 -12.01
C VAL A 52 2.95 -3.26 -12.69
N TYR A 53 2.84 -4.26 -13.56
CA TYR A 53 1.55 -4.63 -14.13
C TYR A 53 0.57 -5.05 -13.03
N GLN A 54 -0.71 -4.76 -13.20
CA GLN A 54 -1.74 -4.97 -12.18
C GLN A 54 -1.74 -6.41 -11.63
N HIS A 55 -1.65 -7.41 -12.49
CA HIS A 55 -1.61 -8.82 -12.07
C HIS A 55 -0.39 -9.13 -11.18
N ASP A 56 0.77 -8.62 -11.56
CA ASP A 56 2.02 -8.83 -10.80
C ASP A 56 1.98 -8.06 -9.49
N PHE A 57 1.38 -6.85 -9.49
CA PHE A 57 1.19 -6.07 -8.28
C PHE A 57 0.33 -6.82 -7.25
N TYR A 58 -0.78 -7.43 -7.66
CA TYR A 58 -1.58 -8.24 -6.74
C TYR A 58 -0.85 -9.48 -6.24
N SER A 59 -0.05 -10.11 -7.08
CA SER A 59 0.80 -11.23 -6.67
C SER A 59 1.85 -10.80 -5.65
N LEU A 60 2.52 -9.66 -5.88
CA LEU A 60 3.46 -9.09 -4.93
C LEU A 60 2.77 -8.74 -3.61
N LEU A 61 1.60 -8.12 -3.67
CA LEU A 61 0.84 -7.73 -2.50
C LEU A 61 0.42 -8.96 -1.66
N TYR A 62 -0.04 -10.02 -2.31
CA TYR A 62 -0.40 -11.28 -1.65
C TYR A 62 0.77 -11.94 -0.90
N HIS A 63 2.00 -11.78 -1.40
CA HIS A 63 3.22 -12.31 -0.77
C HIS A 63 3.92 -11.30 0.15
N ALA A 64 3.55 -10.03 0.10
CA ALA A 64 4.12 -9.00 0.94
C ALA A 64 3.63 -9.14 2.38
N ARG A 65 4.51 -8.94 3.33
CA ARG A 65 4.15 -8.85 4.74
C ARG A 65 3.57 -7.49 5.08
N ILE A 66 4.17 -6.44 4.53
CA ILE A 66 3.82 -5.04 4.79
C ILE A 66 3.91 -4.26 3.48
N ILE A 67 2.93 -3.41 3.22
CA ILE A 67 3.04 -2.32 2.26
C ILE A 67 3.22 -1.00 3.01
N ILE A 68 4.18 -0.17 2.57
CA ILE A 68 4.51 1.10 3.23
C ILE A 68 4.41 2.22 2.19
N GLY A 69 3.62 3.24 2.48
CA GLY A 69 3.50 4.40 1.60
C GLY A 69 2.22 5.18 1.82
N ASN A 70 1.91 6.10 0.92
CA ASN A 70 0.72 6.94 0.95
C ASN A 70 -0.24 6.65 -0.21
N SER A 71 -0.07 5.53 -0.91
CA SER A 71 -0.94 5.13 -2.00
C SER A 71 -2.26 4.57 -1.50
N SER A 72 -3.34 4.81 -2.25
CA SER A 72 -4.65 4.22 -1.95
C SER A 72 -4.67 2.70 -2.01
N CYS A 73 -3.75 2.06 -2.71
CA CYS A 73 -3.67 0.61 -2.78
C CYS A 73 -3.44 -0.05 -1.40
N GLY A 74 -2.73 0.62 -0.50
CA GLY A 74 -2.60 0.18 0.88
C GLY A 74 -3.92 0.19 1.67
N ILE A 75 -4.85 1.07 1.29
CA ILE A 75 -6.15 1.21 1.96
C ILE A 75 -7.21 0.31 1.31
N ILE A 76 -7.20 0.22 -0.02
CA ILE A 76 -8.27 -0.41 -0.80
C ILE A 76 -7.92 -1.87 -1.12
N GLU A 77 -6.71 -2.14 -1.63
CA GLU A 77 -6.33 -3.46 -2.14
C GLU A 77 -5.64 -4.35 -1.09
N ALA A 78 -4.76 -3.80 -0.25
CA ALA A 78 -3.99 -4.58 0.72
C ALA A 78 -4.85 -5.38 1.71
N PRO A 79 -5.99 -4.89 2.22
CA PRO A 79 -6.86 -5.66 3.09
C PRO A 79 -7.40 -6.95 2.46
N TYR A 80 -7.57 -6.98 1.12
CA TYR A 80 -8.04 -8.19 0.41
C TYR A 80 -7.01 -9.33 0.41
N THR A 81 -5.74 -9.00 0.58
CA THR A 81 -4.63 -9.98 0.57
C THR A 81 -4.15 -10.34 1.96
N GLY A 82 -4.67 -9.70 3.01
CA GLY A 82 -4.18 -9.89 4.37
C GLY A 82 -2.78 -9.31 4.58
N THR A 83 -2.47 -8.22 3.90
CA THR A 83 -1.20 -7.51 4.00
C THR A 83 -1.32 -6.33 4.96
N TRP A 84 -0.40 -6.19 5.90
CA TRP A 84 -0.31 -5.00 6.74
C TRP A 84 -0.03 -3.76 5.91
N THR A 85 -0.68 -2.65 6.25
CA THR A 85 -0.42 -1.35 5.62
C THR A 85 0.09 -0.35 6.63
N LEU A 86 1.25 0.22 6.36
CA LEU A 86 1.76 1.39 7.06
C LEU A 86 1.56 2.63 6.19
N ASN A 87 0.44 3.32 6.42
CA ASN A 87 0.05 4.52 5.68
C ASN A 87 0.82 5.74 6.20
N LEU A 88 1.48 6.48 5.31
CA LEU A 88 2.32 7.62 5.65
C LEU A 88 1.61 8.95 5.32
N GLY A 89 1.44 9.77 6.36
CA GLY A 89 0.85 11.10 6.23
C GLY A 89 -0.68 11.09 6.08
N HIS A 90 -1.23 12.20 5.59
CA HIS A 90 -2.65 12.52 5.62
C HIS A 90 -3.38 12.38 4.27
N ARG A 91 -2.69 11.93 3.21
CA ARG A 91 -3.29 11.85 1.86
C ARG A 91 -4.55 10.97 1.80
N GLN A 92 -4.67 10.00 2.70
CA GLN A 92 -5.77 9.04 2.72
C GLN A 92 -6.83 9.35 3.80
N ASP A 93 -6.74 10.50 4.47
CA ASP A 93 -7.71 10.89 5.49
C ASP A 93 -9.14 10.93 4.93
N GLY A 94 -10.10 10.52 5.73
CA GLY A 94 -11.51 10.44 5.36
C GLY A 94 -11.91 9.18 4.59
N ARG A 95 -10.98 8.29 4.24
CA ARG A 95 -11.31 6.97 3.70
C ARG A 95 -11.68 5.99 4.81
N LEU A 96 -12.54 5.03 4.49
CA LEU A 96 -12.73 3.86 5.37
C LEU A 96 -11.42 3.09 5.44
N MET A 97 -11.01 2.73 6.65
CA MET A 97 -9.76 1.99 6.88
C MET A 97 -10.06 0.70 7.61
N ASP A 98 -9.40 -0.35 7.18
CA ASP A 98 -9.39 -1.65 7.82
C ASP A 98 -8.45 -1.65 9.04
N ASP A 99 -8.65 -2.55 9.99
CA ASP A 99 -7.78 -2.71 11.18
C ASP A 99 -6.33 -3.11 10.81
N SER A 100 -6.11 -3.60 9.59
CA SER A 100 -4.78 -3.88 9.04
C SER A 100 -4.00 -2.63 8.63
N VAL A 101 -4.62 -1.44 8.69
CA VAL A 101 -4.01 -0.17 8.29
C VAL A 101 -3.62 0.64 9.51
N VAL A 102 -2.34 0.92 9.66
CA VAL A 102 -1.81 1.84 10.67
C VAL A 102 -1.32 3.11 10.00
N THR A 103 -1.83 4.26 10.41
CA THR A 103 -1.41 5.56 9.86
C THR A 103 -0.38 6.23 10.76
N ILE A 104 0.74 6.64 10.17
CA ILE A 104 1.74 7.51 10.79
C ILE A 104 1.64 8.89 10.15
N SER A 105 1.14 9.85 10.91
CA SER A 105 0.92 11.23 10.46
C SER A 105 2.13 12.15 10.66
N SER A 106 3.10 11.72 11.45
CA SER A 106 4.26 12.53 11.83
C SER A 106 5.57 11.79 11.61
N GLU A 107 6.57 12.48 11.07
CA GLU A 107 7.94 11.96 10.92
C GLU A 107 8.66 11.71 12.26
N SER A 108 8.14 12.28 13.34
CA SER A 108 8.68 12.09 14.70
C SER A 108 8.33 10.73 15.31
N VAL A 109 7.35 10.02 14.77
CA VAL A 109 7.01 8.67 15.22
C VAL A 109 8.06 7.69 14.67
N PRO A 110 8.69 6.88 15.52
CA PRO A 110 9.67 5.89 15.09
C PRO A 110 9.01 4.81 14.21
N LEU A 111 9.06 4.97 12.91
CA LEU A 111 8.49 4.07 11.90
C LEU A 111 8.95 2.62 12.10
N TYR A 112 10.19 2.42 12.54
CA TYR A 112 10.74 1.09 12.79
C TYR A 112 9.99 0.30 13.87
N ASN A 113 9.43 0.96 14.88
CA ASN A 113 8.66 0.28 15.91
C ASN A 113 7.37 -0.34 15.34
N GLU A 114 6.69 0.37 14.44
CA GLU A 114 5.48 -0.15 13.81
C GLU A 114 5.81 -1.26 12.80
N VAL A 115 6.91 -1.13 12.06
CA VAL A 115 7.40 -2.20 11.17
C VAL A 115 7.73 -3.45 11.98
N ASP A 116 8.48 -3.33 13.08
CA ASP A 116 8.84 -4.46 13.94
C ASP A 116 7.57 -5.16 14.49
N LYS A 117 6.59 -4.40 14.99
CA LYS A 117 5.30 -4.94 15.45
C LYS A 117 4.56 -5.72 14.37
N MET A 118 4.48 -5.16 13.16
CA MET A 118 3.79 -5.80 12.03
C MET A 118 4.51 -7.08 11.58
N LEU A 119 5.85 -7.09 11.62
CA LEU A 119 6.63 -8.28 11.28
C LEU A 119 6.47 -9.41 12.31
N GLU A 120 6.36 -9.07 13.59
CA GLU A 120 6.18 -10.02 14.70
C GLU A 120 4.72 -10.49 14.84
N SER A 121 3.76 -9.69 14.40
CA SER A 121 2.33 -10.03 14.46
C SER A 121 1.94 -11.08 13.44
N SER A 122 0.85 -11.80 13.67
CA SER A 122 0.24 -12.64 12.62
C SER A 122 -0.25 -11.78 11.46
N PRO A 123 -0.27 -12.30 10.21
CA PRO A 123 -0.92 -11.61 9.09
C PRO A 123 -2.36 -11.23 9.45
N PRO A 124 -2.84 -10.04 9.06
CA PRO A 124 -4.23 -9.68 9.26
C PRO A 124 -5.15 -10.60 8.46
N SER A 125 -6.39 -10.72 8.90
CA SER A 125 -7.42 -11.42 8.14
C SER A 125 -7.72 -10.66 6.85
N CYS A 126 -7.97 -11.37 5.75
CA CYS A 126 -8.46 -10.74 4.53
C CYS A 126 -9.82 -10.08 4.80
N ASN A 127 -9.97 -8.84 4.40
CA ASN A 127 -11.20 -8.07 4.55
C ASN A 127 -11.63 -7.45 3.22
N ARG A 128 -12.95 -7.41 3.01
CA ARG A 128 -13.58 -6.89 1.77
C ARG A 128 -14.34 -5.60 2.03
N LEU A 129 -13.72 -4.68 2.77
CA LEU A 129 -14.32 -3.42 3.18
C LEU A 129 -14.86 -2.59 1.99
N TYR A 130 -14.20 -2.66 0.84
CA TYR A 130 -14.55 -1.94 -0.38
C TYR A 130 -15.41 -2.78 -1.37
N GLY A 131 -16.02 -3.87 -0.91
CA GLY A 131 -16.97 -4.66 -1.69
C GLY A 131 -16.39 -6.00 -2.18
N GLU A 132 -17.20 -6.73 -2.93
CA GLU A 132 -16.92 -8.11 -3.35
C GLU A 132 -16.64 -8.26 -4.85
N GLY A 133 -16.27 -7.18 -5.53
CA GLY A 133 -16.00 -7.19 -6.96
C GLY A 133 -17.25 -7.26 -7.83
N LYS A 134 -18.45 -6.96 -7.30
CA LYS A 134 -19.73 -7.03 -8.02
C LYS A 134 -20.19 -5.68 -8.58
N ALA A 135 -19.42 -4.60 -8.39
CA ALA A 135 -19.84 -3.23 -8.75
C ALA A 135 -20.29 -3.13 -10.20
N THR A 136 -19.59 -3.75 -11.16
CA THR A 136 -19.97 -3.72 -12.58
C THR A 136 -21.35 -4.33 -12.82
N SER A 137 -21.66 -5.47 -12.21
CA SER A 137 -22.97 -6.13 -12.38
C SER A 137 -24.10 -5.34 -11.74
N GLU A 138 -23.83 -4.73 -10.59
CA GLU A 138 -24.79 -3.87 -9.88
C GLU A 138 -25.07 -2.59 -10.67
N ILE A 139 -24.04 -1.90 -11.16
CA ILE A 139 -24.20 -0.71 -12.02
C ILE A 139 -24.98 -1.04 -13.29
N LEU A 140 -24.67 -2.17 -13.95
CA LEU A 140 -25.38 -2.57 -15.15
C LEU A 140 -26.86 -2.93 -14.88
N TYR A 141 -27.14 -3.52 -13.72
CA TYR A 141 -28.51 -3.81 -13.31
C TYR A 141 -29.30 -2.53 -13.11
N ASP A 142 -28.77 -1.58 -12.32
CA ASP A 142 -29.43 -0.30 -12.04
C ASP A 142 -29.60 0.53 -13.31
N PHE A 143 -28.60 0.53 -14.20
CA PHE A 143 -28.66 1.25 -15.46
C PHE A 143 -29.74 0.68 -16.41
N ARG A 144 -29.87 -0.64 -16.48
CA ARG A 144 -30.94 -1.29 -17.26
C ARG A 144 -32.32 -0.95 -16.74
N TRP A 145 -32.46 -0.98 -15.40
CA TRP A 145 -33.73 -0.60 -14.76
C TRP A 145 -34.09 0.86 -15.06
N TRP A 146 -33.13 1.77 -14.94
CA TRP A 146 -33.31 3.19 -15.25
C TRP A 146 -33.72 3.42 -16.71
N LEU A 147 -33.12 2.73 -17.69
CA LEU A 147 -33.48 2.82 -19.10
C LEU A 147 -34.93 2.37 -19.37
N GLN A 148 -35.41 1.34 -18.68
CA GLN A 148 -36.77 0.85 -18.81
C GLN A 148 -37.78 1.86 -18.22
N ASP A 149 -37.46 2.49 -17.11
CA ASP A 149 -38.30 3.49 -16.48
C ASP A 149 -38.43 4.77 -17.35
N GLN A 150 -37.37 5.16 -18.06
CA GLN A 150 -37.44 6.32 -19.00
C GLN A 150 -38.20 6.02 -20.28
N ALA A 151 -38.48 4.75 -20.62
CA ALA A 151 -39.18 4.32 -21.82
C ALA A 151 -40.67 4.07 -21.59
N ALA A 152 -41.14 4.17 -20.35
CA ALA A 152 -42.54 4.00 -19.95
C ALA A 152 -43.26 5.35 -19.85
#